data_c54fc965e8db45c04447eb046ff2f971
#
_entry.id   c54fc965e8db45c04447eb046ff2f971
#
_cell.length_a   1.000
_cell.length_b   1.000
_cell.length_c   1.000
_cell.angle_alpha   90.00
_cell.angle_beta   90.00
_cell.angle_gamma   90.00
#
_symmetry.space_group_name_H-M   'P 1'
#
loop_
_entity.id
_entity.type
_entity.pdbx_description
1 polymer ?
#
loop_
_entity_poly.entity_id
_entity_poly.type
_entity_poly.pdbx_seq_one_letter_code
_entity_poly.pdbx_strand_id
1 'polypeptide(L)' 'MEMDTGIDIKELKCFASVVENKSFSRAAVQLNLTQPTVSNHISKLERKLGVCLIVRTSKESYASDAGKVYYRYIK' A
#
# COMPACT_ATOMS: atom_id res chain seq x y z
N MET A 1 -21.16 12.16 -3.44
CA MET A 1 -20.68 12.04 -3.24
C MET A 1 -19.91 11.90 -2.87
N GLU A 2 -19.49 11.87 -2.66
CA GLU A 2 -18.74 11.67 -2.47
C GLU A 2 -18.01 11.55 -1.76
N MET A 3 -17.84 11.46 -1.31
CA MET A 3 -17.16 11.29 -0.78
C MET A 3 -16.38 11.01 -0.27
N ASP A 4 -16.62 11.65 -0.37
CA ASP A 4 -15.80 10.63 0.13
C ASP A 4 -14.32 11.08 0.28
N THR A 5 -13.47 10.18 0.78
CA THR A 5 -12.07 10.49 1.05
C THR A 5 -11.20 10.46 -0.21
N GLY A 6 -11.74 9.93 -1.29
CA GLY A 6 -10.97 9.73 -2.51
C GLY A 6 -10.07 8.51 -2.47
N ILE A 7 -10.14 7.70 -1.41
CA ILE A 7 -9.31 6.50 -1.30
C ILE A 7 -10.00 5.35 -2.02
N ASP A 8 -9.25 4.73 -2.93
CA ASP A 8 -9.74 3.65 -3.77
C ASP A 8 -9.46 2.31 -3.08
N ILE A 9 -10.39 1.37 -3.20
CA ILE A 9 -10.19 0.02 -2.65
C ILE A 9 -8.95 -0.66 -3.24
N LYS A 10 -8.60 -0.34 -4.48
CA LYS A 10 -7.40 -0.88 -5.11
C LYS A 10 -6.13 -0.44 -4.38
N GLU A 11 -6.13 0.80 -3.90
CA GLU A 11 -5.00 1.33 -3.13
C GLU A 11 -4.86 0.57 -1.82
N LEU A 12 -5.97 0.29 -1.15
CA LEU A 12 -5.97 -0.44 0.10
C LEU A 12 -5.51 -1.89 -0.10
N LYS A 13 -5.97 -2.53 -1.17
CA LYS A 13 -5.56 -3.90 -1.47
C LYS A 13 -4.07 -3.98 -1.77
N CYS A 14 -3.54 -3.03 -2.53
CA CYS A 14 -2.11 -3.00 -2.83
C CYS A 14 -1.30 -2.82 -1.57
N PHE A 15 -1.72 -1.88 -0.72
CA PHE A 15 -1.03 -1.62 0.54
C PHE A 15 -1.02 -2.88 1.41
N ALA A 16 -2.18 -3.49 1.63
CA ALA A 16 -2.28 -4.67 2.48
C ALA A 16 -1.42 -5.82 1.93
N SER A 17 -1.44 -6.01 0.61
CA SER A 17 -0.66 -7.09 0.00
C SER A 17 0.84 -6.88 0.17
N VAL A 18 1.32 -5.64 0.02
CA VAL A 18 2.75 -5.36 0.22
C VAL A 18 3.14 -5.60 1.68
N VAL A 19 2.30 -5.19 2.62
CA VAL A 19 2.57 -5.42 4.04
C VAL A 19 2.67 -6.90 4.34
N GLU A 20 1.74 -7.68 3.81
CA GLU A 20 1.67 -9.12 4.07
C GLU A 20 2.80 -9.89 3.41
N ASN A 21 3.19 -9.47 2.21
CA ASN A 21 4.25 -10.15 1.45
C ASN A 21 5.63 -9.59 1.72
N LYS A 22 5.71 -8.40 2.30
CA LYS A 22 6.96 -7.66 2.53
C LYS A 22 7.72 -7.46 1.22
N SER A 23 7.00 -7.32 0.11
CA SER A 23 7.60 -7.25 -1.21
C SER A 23 6.60 -6.68 -2.20
N PHE A 24 7.05 -5.68 -2.97
CA PHE A 24 6.25 -5.13 -4.05
C PHE A 24 6.09 -6.13 -5.18
N SER A 25 7.16 -6.88 -5.48
CA SER A 25 7.12 -7.89 -6.54
C SER A 25 6.11 -8.98 -6.24
N ARG A 26 6.15 -9.50 -5.02
CA ARG A 26 5.22 -10.56 -4.64
C ARG A 26 3.78 -10.08 -4.57
N ALA A 27 3.60 -8.84 -4.09
CA ALA A 27 2.27 -8.27 -4.04
C ALA A 27 1.70 -8.13 -5.45
N ALA A 28 2.53 -7.70 -6.40
CA ALA A 28 2.09 -7.58 -7.79
C ALA A 28 1.65 -8.93 -8.35
N VAL A 29 2.42 -9.97 -8.08
CA VAL A 29 2.05 -11.32 -8.53
C VAL A 29 0.71 -11.74 -7.90
N GLN A 30 0.58 -11.55 -6.60
CA GLN A 30 -0.64 -11.94 -5.88
C GLN A 30 -1.86 -11.23 -6.43
N LEU A 31 -1.72 -9.96 -6.78
CA LEU A 31 -2.84 -9.15 -7.25
C LEU A 31 -3.01 -9.17 -8.77
N ASN A 32 -2.14 -9.89 -9.46
CA ASN A 32 -2.15 -9.96 -10.92
C ASN A 32 -1.97 -8.59 -11.55
N LEU A 33 -1.04 -7.82 -11.00
CA LEU A 33 -0.71 -6.47 -11.46
C LEU A 33 0.78 -6.39 -11.74
N THR A 34 1.20 -5.31 -12.39
CA THR A 34 2.63 -5.04 -12.53
C THR A 34 3.15 -4.36 -11.26
N GLN A 35 4.44 -4.48 -11.01
CA GLN A 35 5.05 -3.83 -9.86
C GLN A 35 4.88 -2.31 -9.89
N PRO A 36 5.11 -1.62 -11.05
CA PRO A 36 4.86 -0.18 -11.10
C PRO A 36 3.42 0.21 -10.77
N THR A 37 2.46 -0.62 -11.16
CA THR A 37 1.05 -0.34 -10.84
C THR A 37 0.81 -0.40 -9.34
N VAL A 38 1.33 -1.42 -8.68
CA VAL A 38 1.22 -1.53 -7.23
C VAL A 38 1.88 -0.33 -6.55
N SER A 39 3.08 0.03 -7.00
CA SER A 39 3.82 1.15 -6.46
C SER A 39 3.04 2.46 -6.62
N ASN A 40 2.42 2.67 -7.78
CA ASN A 40 1.63 3.87 -8.03
C ASN A 40 0.42 3.96 -7.12
N HIS A 41 -0.28 2.85 -6.92
CA HIS A 41 -1.45 2.84 -6.02
C HIS A 41 -1.05 3.20 -4.59
N ILE A 42 0.07 2.67 -4.13
CA ILE A 42 0.53 2.96 -2.78
C ILE A 42 0.98 4.41 -2.66
N SER A 43 1.69 4.93 -3.68
CA SER A 43 2.10 6.33 -3.66
C SER A 43 0.91 7.27 -3.61
N LYS A 44 -0.16 6.96 -4.35
CA LYS A 44 -1.38 7.76 -4.30
C LYS A 44 -2.01 7.73 -2.92
N LEU A 45 -2.06 6.54 -2.31
CA LEU A 45 -2.60 6.40 -0.97
C LEU A 45 -1.80 7.22 0.04
N GLU A 46 -0.48 7.13 -0.04
CA GLU A 46 0.38 7.89 0.86
C GLU A 46 0.17 9.39 0.71
N ARG A 47 0.02 9.87 -0.53
CA ARG A 47 -0.23 11.29 -0.76
C ARG A 47 -1.57 11.74 -0.19
N LYS A 48 -2.61 10.91 -0.33
CA LYS A 48 -3.92 11.23 0.19
C LYS A 48 -3.93 11.30 1.70
N LEU A 49 -3.16 10.43 2.35
CA LEU A 49 -3.09 10.39 3.81
C LEU A 49 -2.03 11.33 4.37
N GLY A 50 -1.12 11.78 3.54
CA GLY A 50 -0.05 12.68 3.97
C GLY A 50 1.00 12.02 4.83
N VAL A 51 1.15 10.70 4.76
CA VAL A 51 2.15 9.96 5.52
C VAL A 51 2.76 8.86 4.68
N CYS A 52 3.96 8.46 5.04
CA CYS A 52 4.63 7.33 4.43
C CYS A 52 4.16 6.05 5.12
N LEU A 53 3.63 5.11 4.35
CA LEU A 53 3.08 3.88 4.90
C LEU A 53 4.01 2.69 4.74
N ILE A 54 4.87 2.70 3.72
CA ILE A 54 5.78 1.59 3.41
C ILE A 54 7.21 2.10 3.41
N VAL A 55 8.08 1.39 4.11
CA VAL A 55 9.52 1.64 4.08
C VAL A 55 10.14 0.63 3.13
N ARG A 56 10.92 1.11 2.18
CA ARG A 56 11.61 0.27 1.20
C ARG A 56 13.09 0.19 1.55
N THR A 57 13.61 -1.02 1.63
CA THR A 57 15.04 -1.23 1.81
C THR A 57 15.55 -2.07 0.64
N SER A 58 16.84 -2.29 0.58
CA SER A 58 17.42 -3.10 -0.48
C SER A 58 17.00 -4.55 -0.38
N LYS A 59 16.54 -5.00 0.78
CA LYS A 59 16.19 -6.40 0.99
C LYS A 59 14.69 -6.66 0.97
N GLU A 60 13.91 -5.75 1.54
CA GLU A 60 12.47 -5.98 1.60
C GLU A 60 11.75 -4.65 1.82
N SER A 61 10.43 -4.72 1.74
CA SER A 61 9.56 -3.59 2.02
C SER A 61 8.70 -3.95 3.22
N TYR A 62 8.46 -3.00 4.11
CA TYR A 62 7.66 -3.27 5.30
C TYR A 62 6.90 -2.03 5.72
N ALA A 63 5.89 -2.22 6.57
CA ALA A 63 5.06 -1.11 7.01
C ALA A 63 5.85 -0.18 7.93
N SER A 64 5.73 1.12 7.69
CA SER A 64 6.22 2.12 8.63
C SER A 64 5.37 2.06 9.90
N ASP A 65 5.73 2.83 10.93
CA ASP A 65 4.89 2.90 12.13
C ASP A 65 3.48 3.35 11.77
N ALA A 66 3.35 4.38 10.94
CA ALA A 66 2.04 4.83 10.47
C ALA A 66 1.34 3.73 9.66
N GLY A 67 2.10 3.01 8.85
CA GLY A 67 1.56 1.91 8.05
C GLY A 67 1.03 0.78 8.91
N LYS A 68 1.72 0.45 10.00
CA LYS A 68 1.26 -0.60 10.90
C LYS A 68 -0.09 -0.25 11.52
N VAL A 69 -0.23 1.00 11.95
CA VAL A 69 -1.49 1.48 12.53
C VAL A 69 -2.60 1.43 11.49
N TYR A 70 -2.29 1.93 10.29
CA TYR A 70 -3.28 1.98 9.22
C TYR A 70 -3.71 0.58 8.79
N TYR A 71 -2.74 -0.34 8.71
CA TYR A 71 -3.04 -1.72 8.33
C TYR A 71 -4.03 -2.35 9.31
N ARG A 72 -3.83 -2.15 10.60
CA ARG A 72 -4.76 -2.67 11.60
C ARG A 72 -6.13 -2.02 11.47
N TYR A 73 -6.15 -0.76 11.08
CA TYR A 73 -7.39 -0.01 10.94
C TYR A 73 -8.24 -0.58 9.80
N ILE A 74 -7.62 -0.98 8.70
CA ILE A 74 -8.35 -1.45 7.53
C ILE A 74 -8.59 -2.97 7.54
N LYS A 75 -7.95 -3.69 8.43
CA LYS A 75 -8.16 -5.14 8.57
C LYS A 75 -9.06 -5.41 9.74
#